data_20ce0802530e71c61c3ae208f3c53ec8
#
_entry.id   20ce0802530e71c61c3ae208f3c53ec8
#
_cell.length_a   1.000
_cell.length_b   1.000
_cell.length_c   1.000
_cell.angle_alpha   90.00
_cell.angle_beta   90.00
_cell.angle_gamma   90.00
#
_symmetry.space_group_name_H-M   'P 1'
#
loop_
_entity.id
_entity.type
_entity.pdbx_description
1 polymer ?
#
loop_
_entity_poly.entity_id
_entity_poly.type
_entity_poly.pdbx_seq_one_letter_code
_entity_poly.pdbx_strand_id
1 'polypeptide(L)'
;MSMPVFAQGLRVDDLGNRNVIVRVDDLSKKYLLLPVQENVPESGVFVTVNGVAEPVRNVRLAVDRVDYMVPLDLASYRGKTVALDIHVGEGHRRTDVNKDICWSKMELSDEFSVENIEKYRPVFHHTPQYGWMNDPNGMFYKDGVWHLYYQYNPYGSMWGNMHWAHSTSTDLVNWEHQPVAIAPDQWGTIFSGSAVVDVNNTSGFGENAVVAMYTSAGITQKQSIAYSLDGGLTFTKYDGNPVVTAPQECRDPKVFWNEEAGCWNCVLVSPLEYEAWFYTSKDLKNWTKESEFGGHGVTSAIWECPDIVKLTDPETGVSKWVLLININPGGPAGGSATQYFVGEFDGKTFVCDSAPEVVNWLDYGKDHYATVTWNHAPEGRTVAMAWMSNWQYANQLPTRQFRSANSVARDLELFKAEDGSYRVSVVPSKEIETLRNGKPSTSSFSTGSKGRAVALPSALCDIDMKFTARKGSKVTIRLSNENGEHADLVYDGKSYVFDRAESGIVDFSQDFAVPTTAPASPAAEQHIRMILDVSSVEMFDGKGWWAMTNLVYPTAPFTKIEVISENGTCRVKSLKVYNLSQN
;
A
#
# COMPACT_ATOMS: atom_id res chain seq x y z
N MET A 1 40.36 22.86 17.82
CA MET A 1 38.96 22.71 18.24
C MET A 1 38.79 21.26 18.67
N SER A 2 38.28 21.01 19.89
CA SER A 2 38.05 19.64 20.36
C SER A 2 36.95 19.02 19.48
N MET A 3 37.29 17.95 18.76
CA MET A 3 36.28 17.15 18.09
C MET A 3 35.28 16.60 19.12
N PRO A 4 33.99 16.52 18.81
CA PRO A 4 33.04 15.81 19.67
C PRO A 4 33.49 14.36 19.86
N VAL A 5 33.20 13.79 21.04
CA VAL A 5 33.48 12.38 21.33
C VAL A 5 32.53 11.54 20.48
N PHE A 6 33.04 10.88 19.46
CA PHE A 6 32.30 9.95 18.61
C PHE A 6 32.16 8.59 19.29
N ALA A 7 31.17 7.79 18.85
CA ALA A 7 31.04 6.41 19.27
C ALA A 7 32.35 5.65 19.00
N GLN A 8 32.72 4.75 19.90
CA GLN A 8 33.92 3.92 19.77
C GLN A 8 33.85 3.13 18.44
N GLY A 9 34.89 3.24 17.60
CA GLY A 9 34.94 2.56 16.30
C GLY A 9 34.46 3.41 15.12
N LEU A 10 34.12 4.69 15.33
CA LEU A 10 33.79 5.64 14.26
C LEU A 10 34.78 6.80 14.23
N ARG A 11 35.21 7.19 13.04
CA ARG A 11 35.96 8.42 12.81
C ARG A 11 35.20 9.31 11.84
N VAL A 12 35.08 10.58 12.19
CA VAL A 12 34.35 11.59 11.38
C VAL A 12 35.31 12.70 11.00
N ASP A 13 35.51 12.89 9.70
CA ASP A 13 36.37 13.90 9.11
C ASP A 13 35.50 14.87 8.28
N ASP A 14 35.46 16.15 8.67
CA ASP A 14 34.84 17.21 7.89
C ASP A 14 35.82 17.67 6.80
N LEU A 15 35.46 17.47 5.54
CA LEU A 15 36.24 17.89 4.38
C LEU A 15 35.90 19.32 3.89
N GLY A 16 34.97 20.00 4.56
CA GLY A 16 34.42 21.27 4.12
C GLY A 16 33.38 21.14 2.99
N ASN A 17 32.77 22.26 2.62
CA ASN A 17 31.73 22.32 1.58
C ASN A 17 30.58 21.31 1.81
N ARG A 18 30.24 21.03 3.07
CA ARG A 18 29.19 20.07 3.47
C ARG A 18 29.49 18.62 3.11
N ASN A 19 30.74 18.28 2.96
CA ASN A 19 31.18 16.91 2.75
C ASN A 19 31.82 16.37 4.03
N VAL A 20 31.30 15.27 4.53
CA VAL A 20 31.80 14.59 5.73
C VAL A 20 32.10 13.14 5.37
N ILE A 21 33.24 12.63 5.81
CA ILE A 21 33.55 11.21 5.72
C ILE A 21 33.43 10.58 7.10
N VAL A 22 32.61 9.55 7.21
CA VAL A 22 32.54 8.68 8.39
C VAL A 22 33.22 7.35 8.03
N ARG A 23 34.28 7.01 8.75
CA ARG A 23 34.93 5.71 8.62
C ARG A 23 34.50 4.80 9.75
N VAL A 24 34.10 3.59 9.36
CA VAL A 24 33.72 2.54 10.30
C VAL A 24 34.95 1.65 10.51
N ASP A 25 35.63 1.82 11.64
CA ASP A 25 36.83 1.06 11.98
C ASP A 25 36.53 -0.32 12.60
N ASP A 26 35.31 -0.47 13.18
CA ASP A 26 34.85 -1.71 13.79
C ASP A 26 33.65 -2.29 13.03
N LEU A 27 33.89 -3.28 12.20
CA LEU A 27 32.89 -4.05 11.45
C LEU A 27 32.45 -5.34 12.18
N SER A 28 32.77 -5.49 13.44
CA SER A 28 32.26 -6.60 14.27
C SER A 28 30.77 -6.46 14.53
N LYS A 29 30.27 -5.22 14.59
CA LYS A 29 28.88 -4.88 14.80
C LYS A 29 28.02 -5.11 13.56
N LYS A 30 26.73 -5.44 13.80
CA LYS A 30 25.79 -5.73 12.71
C LYS A 30 25.30 -4.47 12.01
N TYR A 31 25.08 -3.39 12.79
CA TYR A 31 24.47 -2.16 12.29
C TYR A 31 25.30 -0.93 12.63
N LEU A 32 25.25 0.05 11.72
CA LEU A 32 25.44 1.45 12.05
C LEU A 32 24.05 2.09 12.11
N LEU A 33 23.67 2.57 13.31
CA LEU A 33 22.42 3.27 13.51
C LEU A 33 22.58 4.73 13.15
N LEU A 34 21.76 5.21 12.21
CA LEU A 34 21.74 6.58 11.72
C LEU A 34 20.58 7.37 12.37
N PRO A 35 20.87 8.50 13.05
CA PRO A 35 19.84 9.31 13.68
C PRO A 35 19.10 10.17 12.63
N VAL A 36 17.78 10.10 12.63
CA VAL A 36 16.90 10.79 11.68
C VAL A 36 16.15 11.93 12.35
N GLN A 37 15.98 13.02 11.61
CA GLN A 37 15.09 14.14 11.93
C GLN A 37 14.23 14.43 10.69
N GLU A 38 12.91 14.25 10.76
CA GLU A 38 12.03 14.29 9.59
C GLU A 38 11.97 15.64 8.86
N ASN A 39 12.03 16.74 9.62
CA ASN A 39 11.84 18.08 9.06
C ASN A 39 13.13 18.74 8.56
N VAL A 40 14.13 17.94 8.19
CA VAL A 40 15.38 18.43 7.60
C VAL A 40 15.56 17.91 6.18
N PRO A 41 16.36 18.56 5.33
CA PRO A 41 16.69 18.08 4.01
C PRO A 41 17.40 16.72 4.05
N GLU A 42 17.27 15.95 2.99
CA GLU A 42 18.00 14.70 2.82
C GLU A 42 19.50 14.95 2.65
N SER A 43 20.29 14.06 3.22
CA SER A 43 21.73 13.96 3.00
C SER A 43 22.01 12.70 2.19
N GLY A 44 22.80 12.82 1.15
CA GLY A 44 23.28 11.65 0.38
C GLY A 44 24.35 10.90 1.17
N VAL A 45 24.06 9.66 1.53
CA VAL A 45 25.00 8.74 2.19
C VAL A 45 25.54 7.76 1.15
N PHE A 46 26.78 7.96 0.76
CA PHE A 46 27.48 7.10 -0.20
C PHE A 46 28.31 6.09 0.58
N VAL A 47 28.05 4.83 0.38
CA VAL A 47 28.84 3.74 0.98
C VAL A 47 29.89 3.29 -0.01
N THR A 48 31.14 3.32 0.40
CA THR A 48 32.27 2.81 -0.41
C THR A 48 32.83 1.57 0.28
N VAL A 49 32.86 0.47 -0.45
CA VAL A 49 33.37 -0.82 0.04
C VAL A 49 34.60 -1.20 -0.79
N ASN A 50 35.75 -1.32 -0.15
CA ASN A 50 37.02 -1.57 -0.82
C ASN A 50 37.30 -0.63 -2.01
N GLY A 51 36.88 0.65 -1.89
CA GLY A 51 37.07 1.66 -2.93
C GLY A 51 36.00 1.66 -4.04
N VAL A 52 34.97 0.81 -3.95
CA VAL A 52 33.87 0.77 -4.91
C VAL A 52 32.63 1.37 -4.26
N ALA A 53 32.04 2.37 -4.91
CA ALA A 53 30.81 3.02 -4.42
C ALA A 53 29.58 2.14 -4.68
N GLU A 54 28.69 2.09 -3.69
CA GLU A 54 27.35 1.51 -3.80
C GLU A 54 26.31 2.58 -4.17
N PRO A 55 25.07 2.20 -4.52
CA PRO A 55 23.97 3.16 -4.73
C PRO A 55 23.78 4.08 -3.52
N VAL A 56 23.51 5.36 -3.80
CA VAL A 56 23.28 6.36 -2.74
C VAL A 56 22.06 6.03 -1.91
N ARG A 57 22.16 6.31 -0.59
CA ARG A 57 21.05 6.26 0.35
C ARG A 57 20.77 7.68 0.82
N ASN A 58 19.55 8.13 0.63
CA ASN A 58 19.13 9.47 1.08
C ASN A 58 18.57 9.37 2.49
N VAL A 59 19.20 10.05 3.44
CA VAL A 59 18.84 10.01 4.87
C VAL A 59 18.69 11.43 5.40
N ARG A 60 17.60 11.70 6.11
CA ARG A 60 17.39 12.98 6.81
C ARG A 60 18.14 12.99 8.14
N LEU A 61 19.47 13.16 8.07
CA LEU A 61 20.33 13.10 9.25
C LEU A 61 19.99 14.20 10.25
N ALA A 62 19.96 13.85 11.55
CA ALA A 62 19.55 14.73 12.62
C ALA A 62 20.46 15.95 12.78
N VAL A 63 19.86 17.14 12.82
CA VAL A 63 20.55 18.43 12.99
C VAL A 63 20.54 18.88 14.45
N ASP A 64 19.37 18.90 15.10
CA ASP A 64 19.20 19.42 16.47
C ASP A 64 18.37 18.51 17.40
N ARG A 65 17.69 17.50 16.87
CA ARG A 65 17.00 16.46 17.62
C ARG A 65 17.02 15.14 16.86
N VAL A 66 16.81 14.04 17.56
CA VAL A 66 16.60 12.72 16.95
C VAL A 66 15.15 12.35 17.08
N ASP A 67 14.46 12.17 15.97
CA ASP A 67 13.07 11.70 15.96
C ASP A 67 13.02 10.17 16.08
N TYR A 68 13.91 9.44 15.42
CA TYR A 68 14.12 7.99 15.50
C TYR A 68 15.47 7.59 14.89
N MET A 69 15.83 6.31 15.00
CA MET A 69 17.03 5.71 14.40
C MET A 69 16.64 4.81 13.22
N VAL A 70 17.52 4.71 12.23
CA VAL A 70 17.41 3.73 11.13
C VAL A 70 18.71 2.94 11.01
N PRO A 71 18.67 1.63 10.68
CA PRO A 71 19.86 0.79 10.59
C PRO A 71 20.46 0.84 9.18
N LEU A 72 21.77 0.97 9.10
CA LEU A 72 22.57 0.56 7.96
C LEU A 72 23.17 -0.80 8.30
N ASP A 73 22.80 -1.84 7.56
CA ASP A 73 23.32 -3.20 7.79
C ASP A 73 24.80 -3.29 7.35
N LEU A 74 25.67 -3.64 8.27
CA LEU A 74 27.11 -3.81 8.06
C LEU A 74 27.53 -5.28 7.93
N ALA A 75 26.61 -6.23 8.09
CA ALA A 75 26.96 -7.65 8.16
C ALA A 75 27.65 -8.14 6.87
N SER A 76 27.22 -7.63 5.70
CA SER A 76 27.81 -7.94 4.39
C SER A 76 29.20 -7.33 4.16
N TYR A 77 29.61 -6.41 5.03
CA TYR A 77 30.89 -5.67 4.91
C TYR A 77 31.99 -6.22 5.80
N ARG A 78 31.73 -7.25 6.58
CA ARG A 78 32.74 -7.86 7.46
C ARG A 78 34.00 -8.25 6.69
N GLY A 79 35.15 -7.88 7.21
CA GLY A 79 36.47 -8.12 6.55
C GLY A 79 36.74 -7.18 5.36
N LYS A 80 35.93 -6.17 5.14
CA LYS A 80 36.11 -5.16 4.07
C LYS A 80 36.44 -3.81 4.68
N THR A 81 36.99 -2.89 3.88
CA THR A 81 37.16 -1.49 4.27
C THR A 81 35.92 -0.72 3.85
N VAL A 82 35.19 -0.10 4.82
CA VAL A 82 33.98 0.68 4.58
C VAL A 82 34.22 2.14 4.94
N ALA A 83 33.85 3.01 4.04
CA ALA A 83 33.73 4.44 4.28
C ALA A 83 32.35 4.94 3.85
N LEU A 84 31.76 5.80 4.68
CA LEU A 84 30.53 6.52 4.32
C LEU A 84 30.94 7.95 4.01
N ASP A 85 30.76 8.35 2.76
CA ASP A 85 30.92 9.73 2.33
C ASP A 85 29.53 10.40 2.36
N ILE A 86 29.36 11.37 3.24
CA ILE A 86 28.05 11.97 3.50
C ILE A 86 28.02 13.40 2.97
N HIS A 87 27.18 13.60 1.95
CA HIS A 87 26.90 14.91 1.40
C HIS A 87 25.66 15.50 2.09
N VAL A 88 25.87 16.46 2.97
CA VAL A 88 24.77 17.10 3.72
C VAL A 88 23.87 17.89 2.77
N GLY A 89 22.55 17.80 2.93
CA GLY A 89 21.56 18.44 2.05
C GLY A 89 21.71 19.97 1.97
N GLU A 90 21.40 20.53 0.80
CA GLU A 90 21.56 21.95 0.51
C GLU A 90 20.74 22.89 1.41
N GLY A 91 19.60 22.42 1.93
CA GLY A 91 18.73 23.19 2.84
C GLY A 91 19.22 23.28 4.28
N HIS A 92 20.29 22.61 4.68
CA HIS A 92 20.91 22.80 5.98
C HIS A 92 21.45 24.24 6.06
N ARG A 93 20.75 25.10 6.79
CA ARG A 93 21.09 26.52 6.91
C ARG A 93 22.36 26.79 7.75
N ARG A 94 22.92 25.76 8.39
CA ARG A 94 24.12 25.89 9.20
C ARG A 94 25.35 25.87 8.33
N THR A 95 26.20 26.86 8.53
CA THR A 95 27.53 26.93 7.89
C THR A 95 28.54 25.97 8.50
N ASP A 96 28.23 25.42 9.67
CA ASP A 96 29.10 24.54 10.46
C ASP A 96 28.38 23.20 10.73
N VAL A 97 28.60 22.23 9.84
CA VAL A 97 28.03 20.87 9.94
C VAL A 97 28.53 20.12 11.17
N ASN A 98 29.69 20.51 11.75
CA ASN A 98 30.20 19.89 12.96
C ASN A 98 29.29 20.06 14.19
N LYS A 99 28.33 21.00 14.12
CA LYS A 99 27.34 21.23 15.18
C LYS A 99 26.11 20.35 15.08
N ASP A 100 25.95 19.62 14.00
CA ASP A 100 24.83 18.71 13.83
C ASP A 100 24.99 17.51 14.76
N ILE A 101 23.91 17.18 15.47
CA ILE A 101 23.97 16.15 16.52
C ILE A 101 24.13 14.75 15.95
N CYS A 102 23.84 14.54 14.66
CA CYS A 102 23.90 13.23 14.01
C CYS A 102 25.29 12.57 14.22
N TRP A 103 26.37 13.35 14.14
CA TRP A 103 27.73 12.82 14.27
C TRP A 103 28.01 12.19 15.64
N SER A 104 27.46 12.76 16.71
CA SER A 104 27.60 12.27 18.07
C SER A 104 26.55 11.24 18.48
N LYS A 105 25.52 11.05 17.62
CA LYS A 105 24.40 10.13 17.88
C LYS A 105 24.40 8.90 16.99
N MET A 106 25.29 8.84 15.98
CA MET A 106 25.57 7.58 15.27
C MET A 106 26.10 6.55 16.25
N GLU A 107 25.66 5.31 16.12
CA GLU A 107 25.99 4.22 17.04
C GLU A 107 26.25 2.92 16.28
N LEU A 108 27.30 2.18 16.66
CA LEU A 108 27.53 0.82 16.22
C LEU A 108 26.85 -0.15 17.17
N SER A 109 25.95 -1.01 16.65
CA SER A 109 25.13 -1.92 17.45
C SER A 109 25.00 -3.29 16.80
N ASP A 110 24.82 -4.32 17.63
CA ASP A 110 24.42 -5.66 17.16
C ASP A 110 22.90 -5.79 17.07
N GLU A 111 22.17 -4.86 17.67
CA GLU A 111 20.72 -4.88 17.76
C GLU A 111 20.12 -3.59 17.19
N PHE A 112 18.97 -3.73 16.57
CA PHE A 112 18.08 -2.63 16.22
C PHE A 112 16.66 -3.01 16.65
N SER A 113 16.07 -2.21 17.51
CA SER A 113 14.69 -2.47 17.94
C SER A 113 13.73 -2.07 16.84
N VAL A 114 12.94 -3.03 16.40
CA VAL A 114 11.78 -2.82 15.53
C VAL A 114 10.47 -2.67 16.31
N GLU A 115 10.55 -2.75 17.65
CA GLU A 115 9.40 -2.49 18.51
C GLU A 115 8.89 -1.07 18.29
N ASN A 116 7.65 -0.99 17.90
CA ASN A 116 7.00 0.26 17.59
C ASN A 116 5.68 0.33 18.35
N ILE A 117 5.68 1.15 19.38
CA ILE A 117 4.55 1.36 20.28
C ILE A 117 3.72 2.60 19.91
N GLU A 118 3.88 3.12 18.69
CA GLU A 118 3.13 4.29 18.26
C GLU A 118 1.62 4.03 18.32
N LYS A 119 0.91 5.00 18.87
CA LYS A 119 -0.52 4.96 19.16
C LYS A 119 -1.38 4.54 17.96
N TYR A 120 -0.99 4.97 16.76
CA TYR A 120 -1.75 4.77 15.53
C TYR A 120 -1.25 3.61 14.68
N ARG A 121 -0.39 2.75 15.21
CA ARG A 121 -0.02 1.52 14.51
C ARG A 121 -1.23 0.59 14.45
N PRO A 122 -1.69 0.22 13.26
CA PRO A 122 -2.72 -0.78 13.10
C PRO A 122 -2.40 -2.10 13.83
N VAL A 123 -3.42 -2.76 14.32
CA VAL A 123 -3.24 -4.02 15.05
C VAL A 123 -3.23 -5.21 14.10
N PHE A 124 -4.09 -5.22 13.09
CA PHE A 124 -4.19 -6.37 12.17
C PHE A 124 -3.97 -6.01 10.70
N HIS A 125 -3.93 -4.72 10.32
CA HIS A 125 -3.50 -4.36 8.98
C HIS A 125 -1.98 -4.51 8.85
N HIS A 126 -1.53 -4.97 7.69
CA HIS A 126 -0.10 -5.05 7.40
C HIS A 126 0.54 -3.65 7.39
N THR A 127 1.67 -3.51 8.10
CA THR A 127 2.50 -2.29 8.17
C THR A 127 3.96 -2.67 8.05
N PRO A 128 4.87 -1.78 7.62
CA PRO A 128 6.29 -2.05 7.75
C PRO A 128 6.68 -2.05 9.24
N GLN A 129 7.70 -2.80 9.62
CA GLN A 129 8.19 -2.75 11.01
C GLN A 129 8.67 -1.36 11.39
N TYR A 130 9.33 -0.67 10.47
CA TYR A 130 9.77 0.73 10.57
C TYR A 130 9.91 1.29 9.14
N GLY A 131 10.12 2.59 9.00
CA GLY A 131 10.31 3.24 7.73
C GLY A 131 9.01 3.52 6.97
N TRP A 132 9.13 3.79 5.70
CA TRP A 132 8.01 4.10 4.80
C TRP A 132 7.58 2.87 4.01
N MET A 133 6.28 2.77 3.76
CA MET A 133 5.68 1.81 2.84
C MET A 133 4.68 2.50 1.92
N ASN A 134 4.61 2.08 0.64
CA ASN A 134 3.50 2.39 -0.26
C ASN A 134 3.04 1.14 -1.02
N ASP A 135 3.06 1.08 -2.33
CA ASP A 135 2.42 0.09 -3.19
C ASP A 135 2.72 -1.36 -2.78
N PRO A 136 1.71 -2.23 -2.67
CA PRO A 136 1.92 -3.67 -2.67
C PRO A 136 2.51 -4.12 -4.02
N ASN A 137 3.46 -5.04 -3.98
CA ASN A 137 4.21 -5.50 -5.15
C ASN A 137 4.39 -7.02 -5.14
N GLY A 138 4.74 -7.57 -6.28
CA GLY A 138 5.25 -8.93 -6.39
C GLY A 138 4.38 -10.01 -5.77
N MET A 139 3.07 -9.79 -5.68
CA MET A 139 2.17 -10.65 -4.91
C MET A 139 1.90 -11.97 -5.64
N PHE A 140 2.18 -13.09 -4.98
CA PHE A 140 1.84 -14.43 -5.44
C PHE A 140 1.56 -15.37 -4.26
N TYR A 141 0.81 -16.44 -4.55
CA TYR A 141 0.59 -17.53 -3.61
C TYR A 141 1.35 -18.77 -4.07
N LYS A 142 2.05 -19.42 -3.16
CA LYS A 142 2.81 -20.64 -3.44
C LYS A 142 2.92 -21.52 -2.19
N ASP A 143 2.65 -22.80 -2.36
CA ASP A 143 2.85 -23.84 -1.32
C ASP A 143 2.21 -23.50 0.05
N GLY A 144 1.00 -22.89 0.04
CA GLY A 144 0.27 -22.52 1.26
C GLY A 144 0.65 -21.16 1.83
N VAL A 145 1.52 -20.40 1.15
CA VAL A 145 2.03 -19.12 1.62
C VAL A 145 1.66 -17.99 0.67
N TRP A 146 1.10 -16.93 1.20
CA TRP A 146 0.87 -15.65 0.55
C TRP A 146 2.13 -14.80 0.68
N HIS A 147 2.73 -14.40 -0.43
CA HIS A 147 3.85 -13.49 -0.48
C HIS A 147 3.37 -12.09 -0.82
N LEU A 148 3.80 -11.11 -0.05
CA LEU A 148 3.56 -9.69 -0.23
C LEU A 148 4.90 -8.97 -0.20
N TYR A 149 5.31 -8.43 -1.34
CA TYR A 149 6.37 -7.44 -1.38
C TYR A 149 5.72 -6.06 -1.41
N TYR A 150 6.50 -5.04 -1.07
CA TYR A 150 5.98 -3.66 -1.06
C TYR A 150 7.09 -2.65 -1.24
N GLN A 151 6.72 -1.50 -1.77
CA GLN A 151 7.61 -0.34 -1.88
C GLN A 151 8.04 0.09 -0.49
N TYR A 152 9.35 0.23 -0.27
CA TYR A 152 9.91 0.39 1.07
C TYR A 152 11.10 1.35 1.10
N ASN A 153 11.10 2.28 2.04
CA ASN A 153 12.27 3.07 2.41
C ASN A 153 12.79 2.63 3.78
N PRO A 154 13.92 1.92 3.87
CA PRO A 154 14.53 1.51 5.14
C PRO A 154 15.28 2.65 5.87
N TYR A 155 15.45 3.81 5.25
CA TYR A 155 16.26 4.90 5.77
C TYR A 155 15.45 6.11 6.23
N GLY A 156 14.15 5.95 6.36
CA GLY A 156 13.24 6.97 6.86
C GLY A 156 11.78 6.63 6.60
N SER A 157 10.89 7.32 7.30
CA SER A 157 9.44 7.12 7.16
C SER A 157 8.79 8.12 6.19
N MET A 158 9.55 8.62 5.24
CA MET A 158 9.06 9.39 4.09
C MET A 158 9.42 8.66 2.80
N TRP A 159 8.68 8.96 1.73
CA TRP A 159 8.94 8.36 0.42
C TRP A 159 10.36 8.65 -0.06
N GLY A 160 11.04 7.65 -0.57
CA GLY A 160 12.40 7.70 -1.10
C GLY A 160 13.07 6.33 -1.07
N ASN A 161 14.28 6.20 -1.62
CA ASN A 161 15.12 4.99 -1.54
C ASN A 161 14.39 3.67 -1.83
N MET A 162 13.51 3.61 -2.81
CA MET A 162 12.62 2.48 -3.01
C MET A 162 13.34 1.15 -3.16
N HIS A 163 13.01 0.23 -2.26
CA HIS A 163 13.35 -1.19 -2.23
C HIS A 163 12.06 -1.99 -2.32
N TRP A 164 12.14 -3.28 -2.56
CA TRP A 164 11.08 -4.22 -2.22
C TRP A 164 11.39 -4.86 -0.89
N ALA A 165 10.62 -4.51 0.15
CA ALA A 165 10.54 -5.31 1.37
C ALA A 165 9.63 -6.52 1.14
N HIS A 166 9.61 -7.46 2.09
CA HIS A 166 8.89 -8.71 1.94
C HIS A 166 8.20 -9.11 3.25
N SER A 167 6.99 -9.59 3.14
CA SER A 167 6.23 -10.24 4.21
C SER A 167 5.53 -11.48 3.69
N THR A 168 5.32 -12.47 4.55
CA THR A 168 4.63 -13.71 4.24
C THR A 168 3.47 -13.94 5.20
N SER A 169 2.42 -14.63 4.73
CA SER A 169 1.28 -15.00 5.55
C SER A 169 0.72 -16.35 5.09
N THR A 170 0.15 -17.11 6.00
CA THR A 170 -0.64 -18.31 5.68
C THR A 170 -2.14 -18.05 5.66
N ASP A 171 -2.57 -16.85 6.09
CA ASP A 171 -3.98 -16.54 6.34
C ASP A 171 -4.39 -15.09 5.98
N LEU A 172 -3.53 -14.32 5.29
CA LEU A 172 -3.79 -12.93 4.85
C LEU A 172 -4.03 -11.89 5.97
N VAL A 173 -3.96 -12.29 7.23
CA VAL A 173 -4.20 -11.40 8.39
C VAL A 173 -3.04 -11.38 9.38
N ASN A 174 -2.28 -12.47 9.49
CA ASN A 174 -1.07 -12.55 10.30
C ASN A 174 0.14 -12.56 9.38
N TRP A 175 0.97 -11.52 9.47
CA TRP A 175 2.09 -11.30 8.58
C TRP A 175 3.43 -11.45 9.29
N GLU A 176 4.33 -12.22 8.70
CA GLU A 176 5.72 -12.38 9.13
C GLU A 176 6.63 -11.57 8.21
N HIS A 177 7.37 -10.62 8.77
CA HIS A 177 8.33 -9.82 8.02
C HIS A 177 9.58 -10.62 7.69
N GLN A 178 9.99 -10.53 6.45
CA GLN A 178 11.18 -11.14 5.89
C GLN A 178 12.26 -10.08 5.61
N PRO A 179 13.51 -10.44 5.36
CA PRO A 179 14.52 -9.48 4.90
C PRO A 179 14.10 -8.75 3.60
N VAL A 180 14.71 -7.59 3.36
CA VAL A 180 14.54 -6.86 2.07
C VAL A 180 14.89 -7.80 0.92
N ALA A 181 13.95 -7.95 -0.03
CA ALA A 181 14.06 -8.90 -1.12
C ALA A 181 14.85 -8.34 -2.31
N ILE A 182 14.60 -7.09 -2.71
CA ILE A 182 15.25 -6.45 -3.86
C ILE A 182 15.67 -5.04 -3.47
N ALA A 183 16.99 -4.77 -3.56
CA ALA A 183 17.59 -3.48 -3.27
C ALA A 183 18.02 -2.74 -4.56
N PRO A 184 18.17 -1.41 -4.54
CA PRO A 184 18.70 -0.62 -5.65
C PRO A 184 20.04 -1.13 -6.20
N ASP A 185 20.29 -0.83 -7.48
CA ASP A 185 21.55 -1.11 -8.17
C ASP A 185 21.91 0.01 -9.15
N GLN A 186 22.81 -0.27 -10.10
CA GLN A 186 23.21 0.68 -11.13
C GLN A 186 22.08 1.15 -12.06
N TRP A 187 20.94 0.45 -12.09
CA TRP A 187 19.78 0.82 -12.88
C TRP A 187 18.82 1.75 -12.15
N GLY A 188 19.01 1.96 -10.86
CA GLY A 188 18.25 2.87 -10.01
C GLY A 188 17.57 2.20 -8.83
N THR A 189 16.58 2.90 -8.27
CA THR A 189 15.71 2.39 -7.21
C THR A 189 14.67 1.41 -7.77
N ILE A 190 14.09 0.60 -6.89
CA ILE A 190 13.17 -0.49 -7.29
C ILE A 190 11.74 0.01 -7.15
N PHE A 191 11.11 0.38 -8.27
CA PHE A 191 9.70 0.76 -8.32
C PHE A 191 8.80 -0.47 -8.44
N SER A 192 7.49 -0.22 -8.53
CA SER A 192 6.48 -1.25 -8.48
C SER A 192 6.56 -2.29 -9.61
N GLY A 193 5.91 -3.41 -9.39
CA GLY A 193 5.86 -4.54 -10.31
C GLY A 193 5.20 -5.77 -9.69
N SER A 194 5.37 -6.91 -10.33
CA SER A 194 4.71 -8.17 -9.97
C SER A 194 5.68 -9.34 -9.94
N ALA A 195 5.22 -10.49 -9.43
CA ALA A 195 5.97 -11.74 -9.48
C ALA A 195 5.08 -12.91 -9.91
N VAL A 196 5.68 -13.88 -10.58
CA VAL A 196 5.03 -15.10 -11.06
C VAL A 196 5.86 -16.32 -10.71
N VAL A 197 5.22 -17.47 -10.62
CA VAL A 197 5.90 -18.76 -10.52
C VAL A 197 6.02 -19.36 -11.94
N ASP A 198 7.23 -19.54 -12.42
CA ASP A 198 7.52 -20.17 -13.72
C ASP A 198 7.55 -21.69 -13.56
N VAL A 199 6.34 -22.28 -13.50
CA VAL A 199 6.14 -23.71 -13.27
C VAL A 199 6.84 -24.56 -14.34
N ASN A 200 6.82 -24.09 -15.59
CA ASN A 200 7.33 -24.82 -16.75
C ASN A 200 8.78 -24.48 -17.10
N ASN A 201 9.46 -23.70 -16.26
CA ASN A 201 10.83 -23.25 -16.50
C ASN A 201 11.03 -22.63 -17.89
N THR A 202 10.07 -21.83 -18.33
CA THR A 202 10.12 -21.15 -19.62
C THR A 202 11.25 -20.14 -19.70
N SER A 203 11.57 -19.54 -18.55
CA SER A 203 12.69 -18.60 -18.40
C SER A 203 14.07 -19.27 -18.40
N GLY A 204 14.13 -20.58 -18.12
CA GLY A 204 15.41 -21.31 -17.97
C GLY A 204 16.17 -20.95 -16.69
N PHE A 205 15.55 -20.29 -15.70
CA PHE A 205 16.19 -20.02 -14.41
C PHE A 205 16.14 -21.21 -13.46
N GLY A 206 15.19 -22.09 -13.62
CA GLY A 206 14.98 -23.28 -12.82
C GLY A 206 13.50 -23.61 -12.72
N GLU A 207 13.19 -24.88 -12.44
CA GLU A 207 11.81 -25.35 -12.28
C GLU A 207 11.16 -24.66 -11.06
N ASN A 208 9.93 -24.16 -11.23
CA ASN A 208 9.20 -23.40 -10.23
C ASN A 208 9.92 -22.14 -9.70
N ALA A 209 10.84 -21.57 -10.48
CA ALA A 209 11.46 -20.30 -10.12
C ALA A 209 10.40 -19.20 -9.96
N VAL A 210 10.54 -18.39 -8.93
CA VAL A 210 9.75 -17.17 -8.80
C VAL A 210 10.46 -16.06 -9.58
N VAL A 211 9.79 -15.47 -10.56
CA VAL A 211 10.34 -14.38 -11.37
C VAL A 211 9.60 -13.10 -11.04
N ALA A 212 10.32 -12.15 -10.46
CA ALA A 212 9.84 -10.79 -10.23
C ALA A 212 10.19 -9.91 -11.42
N MET A 213 9.23 -9.13 -11.90
CA MET A 213 9.45 -8.06 -12.88
C MET A 213 9.08 -6.73 -12.24
N TYR A 214 9.99 -5.77 -12.28
CA TYR A 214 9.88 -4.48 -11.59
C TYR A 214 10.46 -3.35 -12.44
N THR A 215 10.12 -2.13 -12.08
CA THR A 215 10.68 -0.96 -12.73
C THR A 215 11.97 -0.53 -12.03
N SER A 216 13.07 -0.49 -12.77
CA SER A 216 14.32 0.16 -12.37
C SER A 216 14.20 1.65 -12.65
N ALA A 217 14.11 2.47 -11.59
CA ALA A 217 13.90 3.91 -11.68
C ALA A 217 15.24 4.65 -11.49
N GLY A 218 15.99 4.76 -12.58
CA GLY A 218 17.22 5.54 -12.69
C GLY A 218 17.02 6.84 -13.47
N ILE A 219 17.94 7.14 -14.38
CA ILE A 219 17.82 8.31 -15.29
C ILE A 219 16.57 8.18 -16.18
N THR A 220 16.24 6.95 -16.57
CA THR A 220 15.02 6.59 -17.28
C THR A 220 14.44 5.36 -16.63
N GLN A 221 13.11 5.20 -16.70
CA GLN A 221 12.43 4.00 -16.21
C GLN A 221 12.57 2.85 -17.21
N LYS A 222 12.93 1.67 -16.69
CA LYS A 222 13.12 0.45 -17.49
C LYS A 222 12.60 -0.74 -16.70
N GLN A 223 12.14 -1.79 -17.38
CA GLN A 223 11.69 -2.98 -16.67
C GLN A 223 12.84 -3.98 -16.56
N SER A 224 13.05 -4.45 -15.35
CA SER A 224 14.08 -5.43 -14.99
C SER A 224 13.43 -6.65 -14.34
N ILE A 225 14.15 -7.78 -14.36
CA ILE A 225 13.71 -9.00 -13.69
C ILE A 225 14.74 -9.49 -12.69
N ALA A 226 14.24 -10.16 -11.67
CA ALA A 226 15.04 -10.95 -10.74
C ALA A 226 14.34 -12.29 -10.53
N TYR A 227 15.10 -13.33 -10.19
CA TYR A 227 14.56 -14.67 -9.97
C TYR A 227 14.99 -15.24 -8.63
N SER A 228 14.13 -16.06 -8.07
CA SER A 228 14.32 -16.78 -6.82
C SER A 228 14.20 -18.28 -7.04
N LEU A 229 15.08 -19.05 -6.42
CA LEU A 229 15.05 -20.52 -6.41
C LEU A 229 14.70 -21.08 -5.03
N ASP A 230 14.44 -20.23 -4.06
CA ASP A 230 14.11 -20.56 -2.67
C ASP A 230 12.66 -20.16 -2.28
N GLY A 231 11.78 -20.09 -3.28
CA GLY A 231 10.36 -19.79 -3.07
C GLY A 231 10.03 -18.32 -2.86
N GLY A 232 10.92 -17.40 -3.27
CA GLY A 232 10.69 -15.96 -3.16
C GLY A 232 11.35 -15.32 -1.94
N LEU A 233 12.17 -16.04 -1.17
CA LEU A 233 12.86 -15.49 0.01
C LEU A 233 14.03 -14.60 -0.39
N THR A 234 14.83 -15.03 -1.37
CA THR A 234 15.96 -14.26 -1.91
C THR A 234 15.91 -14.19 -3.42
N PHE A 235 16.38 -13.09 -3.99
CA PHE A 235 16.38 -12.86 -5.43
C PHE A 235 17.78 -12.61 -5.99
N THR A 236 18.03 -13.20 -7.16
CA THR A 236 19.18 -12.91 -8.01
C THR A 236 18.71 -12.06 -9.18
N LYS A 237 19.30 -10.88 -9.35
CA LYS A 237 19.00 -10.02 -10.51
C LYS A 237 19.54 -10.65 -11.79
N TYR A 238 18.77 -10.56 -12.85
CA TYR A 238 19.16 -11.11 -14.15
C TYR A 238 20.26 -10.27 -14.80
N ASP A 239 21.36 -10.90 -15.22
CA ASP A 239 22.50 -10.20 -15.82
C ASP A 239 22.17 -9.49 -17.15
N GLY A 240 21.11 -9.95 -17.84
CA GLY A 240 20.64 -9.35 -19.09
C GLY A 240 19.65 -8.19 -18.91
N ASN A 241 19.51 -7.67 -17.70
CA ASN A 241 18.65 -6.50 -17.45
C ASN A 241 19.17 -5.24 -18.15
N PRO A 242 18.27 -4.32 -18.55
CA PRO A 242 16.81 -4.40 -18.50
C PRO A 242 16.21 -5.25 -19.63
N VAL A 243 15.03 -5.85 -19.40
CA VAL A 243 14.33 -6.71 -20.38
C VAL A 243 13.28 -5.93 -21.20
N VAL A 244 12.79 -4.79 -20.73
CA VAL A 244 11.95 -3.86 -21.50
C VAL A 244 12.49 -2.44 -21.35
N THR A 245 12.64 -1.76 -22.48
CA THR A 245 12.99 -0.34 -22.59
C THR A 245 12.05 0.33 -23.59
N ALA A 246 11.67 1.57 -23.32
CA ALA A 246 10.87 2.39 -24.22
C ALA A 246 11.44 3.81 -24.28
N PRO A 247 11.14 4.57 -25.35
CA PRO A 247 11.53 5.99 -25.43
C PRO A 247 10.83 6.87 -24.39
N GLN A 248 9.57 6.55 -24.09
CA GLN A 248 8.79 7.21 -23.05
C GLN A 248 9.00 6.52 -21.70
N GLU A 249 8.67 7.22 -20.61
CA GLU A 249 8.57 6.59 -19.29
C GLU A 249 7.48 5.53 -19.30
N CYS A 250 7.83 4.36 -18.78
CA CYS A 250 6.87 3.27 -18.58
C CYS A 250 7.22 2.51 -17.31
N ARG A 251 6.19 2.06 -16.55
CA ARG A 251 6.40 1.43 -15.25
C ARG A 251 5.31 0.46 -14.81
N ASP A 252 5.59 -0.17 -13.68
CA ASP A 252 4.68 -0.98 -12.88
C ASP A 252 4.16 -2.22 -13.61
N PRO A 253 5.05 -3.13 -14.05
CA PRO A 253 4.65 -4.29 -14.85
C PRO A 253 3.84 -5.29 -14.03
N LYS A 254 2.64 -5.65 -14.51
CA LYS A 254 1.88 -6.82 -14.06
C LYS A 254 2.06 -7.94 -15.06
N VAL A 255 2.70 -9.01 -14.62
CA VAL A 255 2.95 -10.23 -15.42
C VAL A 255 2.04 -11.36 -14.94
N PHE A 256 1.52 -12.15 -15.88
CA PHE A 256 0.76 -13.35 -15.60
C PHE A 256 0.86 -14.35 -16.78
N TRP A 257 0.67 -15.63 -16.49
CA TRP A 257 0.53 -16.64 -17.53
C TRP A 257 -0.89 -16.63 -18.08
N ASN A 258 -1.02 -16.48 -19.39
CA ASN A 258 -2.31 -16.55 -20.07
C ASN A 258 -2.48 -17.94 -20.69
N GLU A 259 -3.31 -18.77 -20.06
CA GLU A 259 -3.56 -20.14 -20.49
C GLU A 259 -4.17 -20.21 -21.91
N GLU A 260 -5.08 -19.28 -22.24
CA GLU A 260 -5.76 -19.24 -23.54
C GLU A 260 -4.79 -18.85 -24.66
N ALA A 261 -3.88 -17.91 -24.41
CA ALA A 261 -2.86 -17.48 -25.35
C ALA A 261 -1.60 -18.37 -25.35
N GLY A 262 -1.40 -19.19 -24.31
CA GLY A 262 -0.24 -20.05 -24.13
C GLY A 262 1.07 -19.27 -24.07
N CYS A 263 1.07 -18.11 -23.40
CA CYS A 263 2.24 -17.25 -23.23
C CYS A 263 2.12 -16.36 -21.98
N TRP A 264 3.23 -15.75 -21.61
CA TRP A 264 3.25 -14.69 -20.63
C TRP A 264 2.68 -13.41 -21.23
N ASN A 265 1.77 -12.78 -20.50
CA ASN A 265 1.34 -11.42 -20.76
C ASN A 265 1.94 -10.47 -19.72
N CYS A 266 2.19 -9.24 -20.13
CA CYS A 266 2.54 -8.15 -19.23
C CYS A 266 1.70 -6.93 -19.63
N VAL A 267 1.12 -6.27 -18.64
CA VAL A 267 0.59 -4.92 -18.77
C VAL A 267 1.46 -3.98 -17.94
N LEU A 268 1.84 -2.86 -18.53
CA LEU A 268 2.52 -1.76 -17.84
C LEU A 268 1.93 -0.44 -18.33
N VAL A 269 2.18 0.65 -17.63
CA VAL A 269 1.63 1.95 -18.00
C VAL A 269 2.68 2.89 -18.57
N SER A 270 2.25 3.73 -19.53
CA SER A 270 2.89 4.99 -19.87
C SER A 270 2.17 6.09 -19.09
N PRO A 271 2.73 6.57 -17.96
CA PRO A 271 1.96 7.35 -16.98
C PRO A 271 1.46 8.68 -17.51
N LEU A 272 2.28 9.34 -18.34
CA LEU A 272 2.01 10.69 -18.86
C LEU A 272 1.20 10.69 -20.15
N GLU A 273 1.17 9.55 -20.86
CA GLU A 273 0.32 9.34 -22.03
C GLU A 273 -1.06 8.81 -21.63
N TYR A 274 -1.24 8.41 -20.35
CA TYR A 274 -2.48 7.83 -19.81
C TYR A 274 -2.88 6.57 -20.58
N GLU A 275 -1.92 5.66 -20.77
CA GLU A 275 -2.07 4.42 -21.53
C GLU A 275 -1.56 3.21 -20.74
N ALA A 276 -2.26 2.09 -20.91
CA ALA A 276 -1.79 0.76 -20.55
C ALA A 276 -1.25 0.06 -21.80
N TRP A 277 -0.03 -0.46 -21.71
CA TRP A 277 0.66 -1.13 -22.81
C TRP A 277 0.73 -2.62 -22.57
N PHE A 278 0.32 -3.42 -23.56
CA PHE A 278 0.28 -4.87 -23.47
C PHE A 278 1.44 -5.50 -24.21
N TYR A 279 2.06 -6.47 -23.55
CA TYR A 279 3.20 -7.21 -24.07
C TYR A 279 2.97 -8.71 -23.96
N THR A 280 3.63 -9.47 -24.84
CA THR A 280 3.71 -10.93 -24.78
C THR A 280 5.15 -11.41 -24.71
N SER A 281 5.37 -12.56 -24.07
CA SER A 281 6.67 -13.23 -23.99
C SER A 281 6.49 -14.75 -23.94
N LYS A 282 7.49 -15.47 -24.43
CA LYS A 282 7.58 -16.92 -24.26
C LYS A 282 8.53 -17.36 -23.15
N ASP A 283 9.36 -16.42 -22.63
CA ASP A 283 10.49 -16.75 -21.78
C ASP A 283 10.74 -15.73 -20.66
N LEU A 284 9.82 -14.77 -20.44
CA LEU A 284 9.95 -13.69 -19.43
C LEU A 284 11.13 -12.72 -19.67
N LYS A 285 11.95 -12.94 -20.67
CA LYS A 285 13.15 -12.16 -20.99
C LYS A 285 12.99 -11.33 -22.24
N ASN A 286 12.33 -11.89 -23.24
CA ASN A 286 12.13 -11.26 -24.53
C ASN A 286 10.64 -10.89 -24.68
N TRP A 287 10.36 -9.60 -24.72
CA TRP A 287 9.01 -9.05 -24.73
C TRP A 287 8.68 -8.36 -26.05
N THR A 288 7.48 -8.59 -26.55
CA THR A 288 6.94 -7.94 -27.74
C THR A 288 5.76 -7.07 -27.33
N LYS A 289 5.79 -5.78 -27.64
CA LYS A 289 4.64 -4.87 -27.46
C LYS A 289 3.58 -5.22 -28.50
N GLU A 290 2.37 -5.51 -28.08
CA GLU A 290 1.25 -5.92 -28.94
C GLU A 290 0.27 -4.78 -29.19
N SER A 291 -0.13 -4.04 -28.16
CA SER A 291 -1.13 -2.97 -28.26
C SER A 291 -1.03 -1.96 -27.12
N GLU A 292 -1.88 -0.96 -27.19
CA GLU A 292 -2.09 0.09 -26.22
C GLU A 292 -3.59 0.24 -25.93
N PHE A 293 -3.93 0.62 -24.69
CA PHE A 293 -5.28 1.01 -24.28
C PHE A 293 -5.22 2.35 -23.55
N GLY A 294 -6.02 3.30 -23.99
CA GLY A 294 -6.11 4.65 -23.41
C GLY A 294 -7.38 5.36 -23.84
N GLY A 295 -7.50 6.64 -23.48
CA GLY A 295 -8.63 7.47 -23.87
C GLY A 295 -9.94 7.13 -23.14
N HIS A 296 -9.91 6.36 -22.05
CA HIS A 296 -11.07 5.95 -21.25
C HIS A 296 -10.87 6.38 -19.79
N GLY A 297 -11.99 6.64 -19.09
CA GLY A 297 -11.97 7.01 -17.68
C GLY A 297 -11.28 8.34 -17.42
N VAL A 298 -10.50 8.44 -16.33
CA VAL A 298 -9.74 9.63 -15.98
C VAL A 298 -8.43 9.66 -16.76
N THR A 299 -8.31 10.60 -17.69
CA THR A 299 -7.15 10.81 -18.59
C THR A 299 -6.44 12.13 -18.35
N SER A 300 -6.67 12.78 -17.21
CA SER A 300 -6.03 14.02 -16.77
C SER A 300 -5.12 13.83 -15.56
N ALA A 301 -4.79 12.60 -15.22
CA ALA A 301 -4.01 12.18 -14.06
C ALA A 301 -3.04 11.08 -14.48
N ILE A 302 -1.87 10.99 -13.83
CA ILE A 302 -0.93 9.90 -14.13
C ILE A 302 -1.57 8.55 -13.86
N TRP A 303 -1.28 7.59 -14.73
CA TRP A 303 -1.66 6.19 -14.57
C TRP A 303 -0.51 5.40 -13.95
N GLU A 304 -0.81 4.56 -12.95
CA GLU A 304 0.17 3.77 -12.21
C GLU A 304 -0.39 2.38 -11.89
N CYS A 305 0.49 1.46 -11.51
CA CYS A 305 0.18 0.13 -10.96
C CYS A 305 -0.99 -0.57 -11.70
N PRO A 306 -0.87 -0.85 -13.00
CA PRO A 306 -1.92 -1.56 -13.73
C PRO A 306 -2.02 -3.00 -13.22
N ASP A 307 -3.23 -3.55 -13.23
CA ASP A 307 -3.46 -4.98 -13.05
C ASP A 307 -4.54 -5.43 -14.02
N ILE A 308 -4.49 -6.67 -14.47
CA ILE A 308 -5.51 -7.25 -15.34
C ILE A 308 -5.83 -8.67 -14.89
N VAL A 309 -7.12 -8.92 -14.65
CA VAL A 309 -7.62 -10.21 -14.14
C VAL A 309 -8.90 -10.61 -14.87
N LYS A 310 -9.15 -11.92 -14.96
CA LYS A 310 -10.40 -12.45 -15.46
C LYS A 310 -11.33 -12.76 -14.28
N LEU A 311 -12.43 -12.02 -14.16
CA LEU A 311 -13.42 -12.20 -13.11
C LEU A 311 -14.67 -12.89 -13.64
N THR A 312 -15.37 -13.60 -12.76
CA THR A 312 -16.62 -14.31 -13.10
C THR A 312 -17.75 -13.80 -12.19
N ASP A 313 -18.92 -13.60 -12.78
CA ASP A 313 -20.15 -13.37 -12.04
C ASP A 313 -20.68 -14.74 -11.54
N PRO A 314 -20.72 -14.98 -10.23
CA PRO A 314 -21.16 -16.27 -9.69
C PRO A 314 -22.65 -16.56 -9.92
N GLU A 315 -23.49 -15.55 -10.16
CA GLU A 315 -24.92 -15.73 -10.42
C GLU A 315 -25.18 -16.15 -11.88
N THR A 316 -24.44 -15.59 -12.84
CA THR A 316 -24.68 -15.82 -14.29
C THR A 316 -23.64 -16.75 -14.94
N GLY A 317 -22.49 -16.95 -14.32
CA GLY A 317 -21.35 -17.68 -14.87
C GLY A 317 -20.61 -16.93 -15.99
N VAL A 318 -20.96 -15.68 -16.25
CA VAL A 318 -20.29 -14.84 -17.26
C VAL A 318 -18.94 -14.38 -16.72
N SER A 319 -17.90 -14.53 -17.53
CA SER A 319 -16.55 -14.06 -17.23
C SER A 319 -16.19 -12.88 -18.13
N LYS A 320 -15.50 -11.89 -17.56
CA LYS A 320 -14.95 -10.73 -18.25
C LYS A 320 -13.53 -10.45 -17.75
N TRP A 321 -12.74 -9.83 -18.60
CA TRP A 321 -11.48 -9.25 -18.18
C TRP A 321 -11.72 -7.88 -17.52
N VAL A 322 -10.98 -7.62 -16.47
CA VAL A 322 -11.01 -6.35 -15.75
C VAL A 322 -9.60 -5.79 -15.68
N LEU A 323 -9.43 -4.60 -16.26
CA LEU A 323 -8.20 -3.82 -16.18
C LEU A 323 -8.34 -2.81 -15.03
N LEU A 324 -7.50 -2.93 -14.00
CA LEU A 324 -7.38 -1.97 -12.90
C LEU A 324 -6.30 -0.95 -13.27
N ILE A 325 -6.59 0.33 -13.05
CA ILE A 325 -5.63 1.43 -13.23
C ILE A 325 -5.71 2.35 -12.03
N ASN A 326 -4.58 2.55 -11.39
CA ASN A 326 -4.46 3.50 -10.29
C ASN A 326 -4.10 4.88 -10.84
N ILE A 327 -4.73 5.93 -10.31
CA ILE A 327 -4.54 7.30 -10.82
C ILE A 327 -4.20 8.27 -9.70
N ASN A 328 -3.37 9.28 -10.04
CA ASN A 328 -3.04 10.37 -9.10
C ASN A 328 -2.69 11.66 -9.86
N PRO A 329 -3.33 12.84 -9.55
CA PRO A 329 -4.56 12.97 -8.76
C PRO A 329 -5.80 12.63 -9.58
N GLY A 330 -7.00 12.80 -9.02
CA GLY A 330 -8.26 12.70 -9.79
C GLY A 330 -9.28 11.70 -9.24
N GLY A 331 -9.01 11.14 -8.06
CA GLY A 331 -9.93 10.26 -7.36
C GLY A 331 -11.28 10.90 -7.02
N PRO A 332 -12.30 10.12 -6.65
CA PRO A 332 -13.66 10.60 -6.42
C PRO A 332 -13.76 11.62 -5.26
N ALA A 333 -12.82 11.57 -4.31
CA ALA A 333 -12.69 12.54 -3.22
C ALA A 333 -11.40 13.39 -3.35
N GLY A 334 -10.79 13.44 -4.55
CA GLY A 334 -9.49 14.04 -4.82
C GLY A 334 -8.31 13.15 -4.46
N GLY A 335 -7.13 13.44 -5.02
CA GLY A 335 -5.92 12.65 -4.82
C GLY A 335 -5.96 11.29 -5.50
N SER A 336 -5.35 10.31 -4.86
CA SER A 336 -5.13 8.97 -5.40
C SER A 336 -6.39 8.10 -5.36
N ALA A 337 -6.60 7.26 -6.37
CA ALA A 337 -7.70 6.29 -6.41
C ALA A 337 -7.45 5.17 -7.43
N THR A 338 -8.26 4.11 -7.39
CA THR A 338 -8.24 3.01 -8.35
C THR A 338 -9.50 3.04 -9.20
N GLN A 339 -9.36 3.29 -10.51
CA GLN A 339 -10.42 3.08 -11.50
C GLN A 339 -10.28 1.71 -12.16
N TYR A 340 -11.38 1.19 -12.75
CA TYR A 340 -11.32 -0.07 -13.47
C TYR A 340 -12.18 -0.05 -14.74
N PHE A 341 -11.81 -0.93 -15.66
CA PHE A 341 -12.48 -1.13 -16.94
C PHE A 341 -12.85 -2.60 -17.09
N VAL A 342 -14.11 -2.87 -17.44
CA VAL A 342 -14.58 -4.22 -17.75
C VAL A 342 -14.59 -4.38 -19.27
N GLY A 343 -14.14 -5.54 -19.79
CA GLY A 343 -14.05 -5.74 -21.22
C GLY A 343 -13.62 -7.15 -21.62
N GLU A 344 -13.10 -7.24 -22.83
CA GLU A 344 -12.54 -8.46 -23.41
C GLU A 344 -11.04 -8.29 -23.64
N PHE A 345 -10.28 -9.36 -23.45
CA PHE A 345 -8.85 -9.40 -23.70
C PHE A 345 -8.48 -10.72 -24.38
N ASP A 346 -7.88 -10.64 -25.57
CA ASP A 346 -7.52 -11.80 -26.39
C ASP A 346 -6.05 -12.26 -26.20
N GLY A 347 -5.38 -11.72 -25.17
CA GLY A 347 -3.96 -11.94 -24.93
C GLY A 347 -3.04 -10.90 -25.59
N LYS A 348 -3.61 -9.99 -26.38
CA LYS A 348 -2.88 -8.93 -27.09
C LYS A 348 -3.55 -7.57 -26.96
N THR A 349 -4.87 -7.53 -27.09
CA THR A 349 -5.65 -6.29 -27.15
C THR A 349 -6.78 -6.33 -26.13
N PHE A 350 -6.89 -5.27 -25.33
CA PHE A 350 -8.01 -5.05 -24.43
C PHE A 350 -9.04 -4.13 -25.08
N VAL A 351 -10.32 -4.56 -25.04
CA VAL A 351 -11.45 -3.80 -25.56
C VAL A 351 -12.45 -3.56 -24.44
N CYS A 352 -12.64 -2.29 -24.05
CA CYS A 352 -13.55 -1.91 -22.98
C CYS A 352 -15.02 -1.99 -23.41
N ASP A 353 -15.88 -2.53 -22.55
CA ASP A 353 -17.33 -2.60 -22.78
C ASP A 353 -18.04 -1.24 -22.60
N SER A 354 -17.45 -0.33 -21.83
CA SER A 354 -18.04 0.97 -21.49
C SER A 354 -17.60 2.07 -22.46
N ALA A 355 -18.43 3.12 -22.57
CA ALA A 355 -18.08 4.33 -23.28
C ALA A 355 -16.88 5.05 -22.58
N PRO A 356 -16.07 5.84 -23.33
CA PRO A 356 -14.85 6.44 -22.79
C PRO A 356 -15.03 7.33 -21.56
N GLU A 357 -16.17 8.00 -21.43
CA GLU A 357 -16.48 8.91 -20.31
C GLU A 357 -16.90 8.20 -19.03
N VAL A 358 -17.14 6.89 -19.05
CA VAL A 358 -17.57 6.12 -17.88
C VAL A 358 -16.37 5.85 -16.97
N VAL A 359 -16.48 6.24 -15.72
CA VAL A 359 -15.49 5.96 -14.67
C VAL A 359 -16.10 5.04 -13.63
N ASN A 360 -15.51 3.88 -13.43
CA ASN A 360 -15.85 2.97 -12.35
C ASN A 360 -14.74 2.99 -11.30
N TRP A 361 -15.10 3.18 -10.04
CA TRP A 361 -14.18 3.20 -8.92
C TRP A 361 -14.21 1.89 -8.16
N LEU A 362 -13.04 1.33 -7.85
CA LEU A 362 -12.92 0.12 -7.04
C LEU A 362 -13.19 0.41 -5.56
N ASP A 363 -12.79 1.60 -5.10
CA ASP A 363 -13.03 2.10 -3.76
C ASP A 363 -13.40 3.59 -3.83
N TYR A 364 -14.41 4.00 -3.10
CA TYR A 364 -14.91 5.39 -3.05
C TYR A 364 -14.34 6.18 -1.86
N GLY A 365 -13.53 5.54 -1.02
CA GLY A 365 -12.85 6.18 0.09
C GLY A 365 -11.68 7.06 -0.36
N LYS A 366 -11.05 7.67 0.61
CA LYS A 366 -9.91 8.57 0.36
C LYS A 366 -8.57 7.83 0.37
N ASP A 367 -8.50 6.68 1.03
CA ASP A 367 -7.23 6.03 1.38
C ASP A 367 -7.13 4.61 0.81
N HIS A 368 -7.23 4.50 -0.53
CA HIS A 368 -7.12 3.22 -1.23
C HIS A 368 -6.44 3.44 -2.59
N TYR A 369 -5.20 3.00 -2.72
CA TYR A 369 -4.38 3.25 -3.90
C TYR A 369 -3.43 2.10 -4.21
N ALA A 370 -2.90 2.07 -5.44
CA ALA A 370 -1.96 1.07 -5.94
C ALA A 370 -2.50 -0.37 -5.80
N THR A 371 -3.80 -0.55 -6.02
CA THR A 371 -4.45 -1.85 -5.90
C THR A 371 -3.94 -2.82 -6.94
N VAL A 372 -3.44 -3.97 -6.48
CA VAL A 372 -2.99 -5.08 -7.32
C VAL A 372 -3.44 -6.42 -6.72
N THR A 373 -3.39 -7.48 -7.52
CA THR A 373 -3.89 -8.81 -7.17
C THR A 373 -2.76 -9.82 -7.01
N TRP A 374 -2.99 -10.86 -6.18
CA TRP A 374 -2.11 -12.02 -6.08
C TRP A 374 -2.19 -12.88 -7.33
N ASN A 375 -1.03 -13.21 -7.91
CA ASN A 375 -0.94 -14.30 -8.87
C ASN A 375 -1.07 -15.65 -8.15
N HIS A 376 -1.70 -16.62 -8.82
CA HIS A 376 -1.88 -17.99 -8.34
C HIS A 376 -2.69 -18.12 -7.04
N ALA A 377 -3.58 -17.16 -6.71
CA ALA A 377 -4.46 -17.29 -5.55
C ALA A 377 -5.23 -18.63 -5.60
N PRO A 378 -5.37 -19.33 -4.46
CA PRO A 378 -5.99 -20.66 -4.43
C PRO A 378 -7.49 -20.59 -4.68
N GLU A 379 -8.11 -21.74 -4.98
CA GLU A 379 -9.56 -21.89 -5.14
C GLU A 379 -10.17 -21.06 -6.28
N GLY A 380 -9.36 -20.62 -7.25
CA GLY A 380 -9.83 -19.75 -8.34
C GLY A 380 -10.25 -18.34 -7.89
N ARG A 381 -9.86 -17.93 -6.71
CA ARG A 381 -10.14 -16.58 -6.17
C ARG A 381 -9.28 -15.53 -6.86
N THR A 382 -9.81 -14.33 -6.93
CA THR A 382 -9.01 -13.14 -7.22
C THR A 382 -8.95 -12.30 -5.95
N VAL A 383 -7.78 -12.26 -5.34
CA VAL A 383 -7.55 -11.54 -4.08
C VAL A 383 -6.69 -10.32 -4.36
N ALA A 384 -7.13 -9.15 -3.89
CA ALA A 384 -6.47 -7.87 -4.06
C ALA A 384 -6.08 -7.25 -2.72
N MET A 385 -5.10 -6.35 -2.77
CA MET A 385 -4.71 -5.49 -1.65
C MET A 385 -4.26 -4.13 -2.19
N ALA A 386 -4.41 -3.08 -1.39
CA ALA A 386 -4.05 -1.73 -1.75
C ALA A 386 -3.17 -1.08 -0.67
N TRP A 387 -2.45 -0.05 -1.04
CA TRP A 387 -1.87 0.90 -0.11
C TRP A 387 -2.97 1.76 0.53
N MET A 388 -3.08 1.71 1.85
CA MET A 388 -4.08 2.44 2.62
C MET A 388 -3.53 3.82 2.98
N SER A 389 -3.50 4.71 2.00
CA SER A 389 -3.09 6.12 2.14
C SER A 389 -3.46 6.92 0.89
N ASN A 390 -3.04 8.20 0.85
CA ASN A 390 -3.25 9.10 -0.28
C ASN A 390 -2.04 10.00 -0.48
N TRP A 391 -1.57 10.17 -1.71
CA TRP A 391 -0.41 10.99 -2.02
C TRP A 391 -0.52 12.45 -1.59
N GLN A 392 -1.75 12.97 -1.41
CA GLN A 392 -1.95 14.35 -0.96
C GLN A 392 -1.38 14.62 0.45
N TYR A 393 -1.28 13.57 1.32
CA TYR A 393 -0.83 13.75 2.70
C TYR A 393 0.00 12.58 3.26
N ALA A 394 0.31 11.59 2.50
CA ALA A 394 0.96 10.38 3.01
C ALA A 394 2.26 10.65 3.78
N ASN A 395 3.06 11.65 3.37
CA ASN A 395 4.27 12.07 4.07
C ASN A 395 4.01 12.85 5.38
N GLN A 396 2.75 13.18 5.69
CA GLN A 396 2.35 14.04 6.82
C GLN A 396 1.55 13.28 7.89
N LEU A 397 1.31 11.98 7.70
CA LEU A 397 0.55 11.15 8.63
C LEU A 397 1.11 11.25 10.05
N PRO A 398 0.28 11.21 11.11
CA PRO A 398 0.70 11.40 12.49
C PRO A 398 1.38 10.16 13.11
N THR A 399 2.28 9.54 12.35
CA THR A 399 3.19 8.46 12.76
C THR A 399 4.62 8.83 12.39
N ARG A 400 5.63 8.27 13.04
CA ARG A 400 7.04 8.65 12.85
C ARG A 400 7.95 7.49 12.51
N GLN A 401 8.04 6.47 13.37
CA GLN A 401 8.94 5.34 13.11
C GLN A 401 8.52 4.49 11.93
N PHE A 402 7.25 4.46 11.62
CA PHE A 402 6.70 3.82 10.43
C PHE A 402 5.68 4.76 9.77
N ARG A 403 5.42 4.54 8.51
CA ARG A 403 4.35 5.26 7.82
C ARG A 403 3.66 4.38 6.80
N SER A 404 2.33 4.42 6.84
CA SER A 404 1.37 3.69 6.01
C SER A 404 1.08 2.24 6.45
N ALA A 405 0.02 1.70 5.85
CA ALA A 405 -0.46 0.34 6.00
C ALA A 405 -1.02 -0.16 4.66
N ASN A 406 -1.26 -1.46 4.52
CA ASN A 406 -2.12 -1.98 3.46
C ASN A 406 -3.57 -2.08 3.96
N SER A 407 -4.54 -2.05 3.03
CA SER A 407 -5.94 -2.41 3.28
C SER A 407 -6.06 -3.87 3.75
N VAL A 408 -7.21 -4.28 4.27
CA VAL A 408 -7.50 -5.72 4.36
C VAL A 408 -7.48 -6.34 2.96
N ALA A 409 -7.11 -7.62 2.88
CA ALA A 409 -7.23 -8.37 1.64
C ALA A 409 -8.71 -8.46 1.22
N ARG A 410 -8.99 -8.38 -0.09
CA ARG A 410 -10.34 -8.32 -0.66
C ARG A 410 -10.51 -9.33 -1.77
N ASP A 411 -11.62 -10.06 -1.75
CA ASP A 411 -12.05 -10.89 -2.88
C ASP A 411 -12.77 -10.02 -3.92
N LEU A 412 -12.40 -10.21 -5.18
CA LEU A 412 -12.99 -9.54 -6.32
C LEU A 412 -13.77 -10.53 -7.17
N GLU A 413 -15.02 -10.16 -7.50
CA GLU A 413 -15.88 -10.92 -8.42
C GLU A 413 -16.60 -9.95 -9.37
N LEU A 414 -17.29 -10.45 -10.37
CA LEU A 414 -18.21 -9.65 -11.16
C LEU A 414 -19.62 -9.71 -10.59
N PHE A 415 -20.39 -8.67 -10.84
CA PHE A 415 -21.84 -8.71 -10.74
C PHE A 415 -22.48 -7.94 -11.89
N LYS A 416 -23.70 -8.31 -12.27
CA LYS A 416 -24.47 -7.60 -13.26
C LYS A 416 -25.31 -6.51 -12.59
N ALA A 417 -25.06 -5.25 -12.91
CA ALA A 417 -25.80 -4.11 -12.40
C ALA A 417 -27.19 -4.01 -13.05
N GLU A 418 -28.10 -3.18 -12.47
CA GLU A 418 -29.48 -3.01 -12.99
C GLU A 418 -29.53 -2.44 -14.40
N ASP A 419 -28.52 -1.65 -14.80
CA ASP A 419 -28.39 -1.10 -16.15
C ASP A 419 -27.88 -2.13 -17.17
N GLY A 420 -27.62 -3.36 -16.72
CA GLY A 420 -27.12 -4.47 -17.54
C GLY A 420 -25.60 -4.50 -17.72
N SER A 421 -24.87 -3.49 -17.25
CA SER A 421 -23.40 -3.48 -17.25
C SER A 421 -22.83 -4.45 -16.23
N TYR A 422 -21.62 -4.97 -16.48
CA TYR A 422 -20.87 -5.71 -15.49
C TYR A 422 -19.99 -4.77 -14.67
N ARG A 423 -19.93 -5.00 -13.35
CA ARG A 423 -19.12 -4.23 -12.41
C ARG A 423 -18.37 -5.17 -11.48
N VAL A 424 -17.35 -4.64 -10.79
CA VAL A 424 -16.56 -5.39 -9.82
C VAL A 424 -17.22 -5.35 -8.45
N SER A 425 -17.45 -6.51 -7.88
CA SER A 425 -17.82 -6.70 -6.48
C SER A 425 -16.56 -6.75 -5.64
N VAL A 426 -16.55 -6.04 -4.52
CA VAL A 426 -15.41 -5.91 -3.60
C VAL A 426 -15.86 -6.25 -2.18
N VAL A 427 -15.38 -7.37 -1.64
CA VAL A 427 -15.70 -7.78 -0.26
C VAL A 427 -14.41 -8.08 0.51
N PRO A 428 -14.37 -7.87 1.84
CA PRO A 428 -13.24 -8.32 2.64
C PRO A 428 -13.07 -9.82 2.52
N SER A 429 -11.85 -10.29 2.32
CA SER A 429 -11.55 -11.72 2.27
C SER A 429 -12.01 -12.43 3.54
N LYS A 430 -12.48 -13.66 3.39
CA LYS A 430 -13.06 -14.47 4.49
C LYS A 430 -12.10 -14.63 5.68
N GLU A 431 -10.83 -14.56 5.45
CA GLU A 431 -9.77 -14.70 6.44
C GLU A 431 -9.84 -13.65 7.55
N ILE A 432 -10.37 -12.45 7.30
CA ILE A 432 -10.57 -11.43 8.34
C ILE A 432 -11.48 -11.94 9.48
N GLU A 433 -12.36 -12.90 9.20
CA GLU A 433 -13.27 -13.46 10.20
C GLU A 433 -12.56 -14.33 11.24
N THR A 434 -11.34 -14.79 10.96
CA THR A 434 -10.51 -15.53 11.91
C THR A 434 -10.08 -14.68 13.10
N LEU A 435 -10.07 -13.34 12.92
CA LEU A 435 -9.79 -12.38 13.99
C LEU A 435 -10.97 -12.18 14.95
N ARG A 436 -12.18 -12.69 14.62
CA ARG A 436 -13.36 -12.55 15.47
C ARG A 436 -13.20 -13.34 16.76
N ASN A 437 -13.20 -12.63 17.90
CA ASN A 437 -13.05 -13.21 19.22
C ASN A 437 -14.43 -13.34 19.91
N GLY A 438 -14.89 -14.56 20.07
CA GLY A 438 -16.15 -14.85 20.73
C GLY A 438 -17.40 -14.60 19.89
N LYS A 439 -18.55 -14.52 20.56
CA LYS A 439 -19.84 -14.25 19.91
C LYS A 439 -20.06 -12.74 19.73
N PRO A 440 -20.71 -12.30 18.66
CA PRO A 440 -21.03 -10.90 18.48
C PRO A 440 -22.04 -10.41 19.52
N SER A 441 -21.95 -9.14 19.92
CA SER A 441 -23.08 -8.46 20.50
C SER A 441 -24.12 -8.23 19.38
N THR A 442 -25.39 -8.50 19.68
CA THR A 442 -26.46 -8.41 18.68
C THR A 442 -27.55 -7.50 19.18
N SER A 443 -27.99 -6.58 18.32
CA SER A 443 -29.08 -5.63 18.59
C SER A 443 -30.01 -5.52 17.39
N SER A 444 -31.29 -5.27 17.69
CA SER A 444 -32.27 -4.83 16.68
C SER A 444 -33.20 -3.79 17.32
N PHE A 445 -33.47 -2.69 16.59
CA PHE A 445 -34.25 -1.56 17.13
C PHE A 445 -34.78 -0.67 16.02
N SER A 446 -35.71 0.20 16.41
CA SER A 446 -36.10 1.35 15.58
C SER A 446 -35.63 2.63 16.24
N THR A 447 -35.21 3.61 15.45
CA THR A 447 -34.75 4.90 15.95
C THR A 447 -35.28 6.06 15.08
N GLY A 448 -35.25 7.24 15.64
CA GLY A 448 -35.55 8.52 15.00
C GLY A 448 -34.49 9.56 15.33
N SER A 449 -34.89 10.83 15.44
CA SER A 449 -33.96 11.96 15.64
C SER A 449 -33.22 11.95 17.00
N LYS A 450 -33.71 11.19 17.99
CA LYS A 450 -33.00 11.05 19.28
C LYS A 450 -31.81 10.12 19.22
N GLY A 451 -31.69 9.33 18.13
CA GLY A 451 -30.66 8.33 17.99
C GLY A 451 -30.81 7.14 18.94
N ARG A 452 -30.01 6.11 18.68
CA ARG A 452 -29.78 4.99 19.60
C ARG A 452 -28.33 4.54 19.50
N ALA A 453 -27.65 4.61 20.64
CA ALA A 453 -26.27 4.17 20.77
C ALA A 453 -26.18 2.71 21.25
N VAL A 454 -25.16 2.02 20.76
CA VAL A 454 -24.73 0.68 21.19
C VAL A 454 -23.23 0.77 21.50
N ALA A 455 -22.81 0.20 22.62
CA ALA A 455 -21.41 0.16 22.99
C ALA A 455 -20.61 -0.76 22.05
N LEU A 456 -19.39 -0.35 21.67
CA LEU A 456 -18.43 -1.19 21.00
C LEU A 456 -17.60 -1.97 22.05
N PRO A 457 -17.28 -3.25 21.81
CA PRO A 457 -16.52 -4.06 22.78
C PRO A 457 -15.05 -3.61 22.90
N SER A 458 -14.48 -3.04 21.84
CA SER A 458 -13.12 -2.51 21.78
C SER A 458 -12.99 -1.50 20.63
N ALA A 459 -11.78 -1.00 20.41
CA ALA A 459 -11.43 -0.20 19.22
C ALA A 459 -11.37 -1.03 17.94
N LEU A 460 -11.24 -2.34 18.05
CA LEU A 460 -11.07 -3.28 16.95
C LEU A 460 -12.35 -4.05 16.73
N CYS A 461 -13.11 -3.70 15.70
CA CYS A 461 -14.44 -4.27 15.49
C CYS A 461 -14.68 -4.65 14.03
N ASP A 462 -15.43 -5.74 13.85
CA ASP A 462 -16.12 -6.08 12.62
C ASP A 462 -17.62 -5.91 12.86
N ILE A 463 -18.22 -4.92 12.20
CA ILE A 463 -19.60 -4.51 12.39
C ILE A 463 -20.39 -4.89 11.15
N ASP A 464 -21.41 -5.75 11.33
CA ASP A 464 -22.36 -6.14 10.28
C ASP A 464 -23.74 -5.55 10.60
N MET A 465 -24.26 -4.67 9.75
CA MET A 465 -25.52 -3.98 10.00
C MET A 465 -26.48 -4.06 8.81
N LYS A 466 -27.72 -4.47 9.09
CA LYS A 466 -28.85 -4.43 8.14
C LYS A 466 -29.93 -3.49 8.63
N PHE A 467 -30.36 -2.58 7.76
CA PHE A 467 -31.40 -1.62 8.11
C PHE A 467 -32.30 -1.27 6.94
N THR A 468 -33.47 -0.73 7.27
CA THR A 468 -34.38 -0.08 6.33
C THR A 468 -34.68 1.31 6.83
N ALA A 469 -34.77 2.29 5.93
CA ALA A 469 -35.12 3.67 6.24
C ALA A 469 -36.41 4.07 5.51
N ARG A 470 -37.21 4.90 6.13
CA ARG A 470 -38.35 5.51 5.45
C ARG A 470 -37.86 6.39 4.29
N LYS A 471 -38.53 6.37 3.16
CA LYS A 471 -38.18 7.22 2.01
C LYS A 471 -38.08 8.70 2.42
N GLY A 472 -36.97 9.33 2.10
CA GLY A 472 -36.65 10.71 2.47
C GLY A 472 -36.04 10.89 3.87
N SER A 473 -35.80 9.80 4.61
CA SER A 473 -35.02 9.85 5.84
C SER A 473 -33.55 10.02 5.52
N LYS A 474 -32.83 10.74 6.40
CA LYS A 474 -31.38 10.80 6.46
C LYS A 474 -30.94 9.99 7.66
N VAL A 475 -30.18 8.93 7.44
CA VAL A 475 -29.68 8.03 8.50
C VAL A 475 -28.19 8.29 8.71
N THR A 476 -27.82 8.69 9.92
CA THR A 476 -26.42 8.84 10.34
C THR A 476 -26.02 7.66 11.20
N ILE A 477 -24.96 6.99 10.82
CA ILE A 477 -24.29 5.94 11.58
C ILE A 477 -22.98 6.55 12.10
N ARG A 478 -22.94 6.85 13.39
CA ARG A 478 -21.87 7.59 14.04
C ARG A 478 -20.99 6.68 14.87
N LEU A 479 -19.70 6.65 14.61
CA LEU A 479 -18.68 6.13 15.51
C LEU A 479 -18.20 7.28 16.40
N SER A 480 -18.13 7.10 17.73
CA SER A 480 -17.71 8.19 18.62
C SER A 480 -17.03 7.69 19.90
N ASN A 481 -16.29 8.59 20.55
CA ASN A 481 -15.56 8.34 21.78
C ASN A 481 -15.97 9.29 22.92
N GLU A 482 -15.31 9.15 24.05
CA GLU A 482 -15.54 9.97 25.25
C GLU A 482 -15.09 11.42 25.12
N ASN A 483 -14.16 11.71 24.20
CA ASN A 483 -13.67 13.06 23.94
C ASN A 483 -14.64 13.88 23.05
N GLY A 484 -15.74 13.27 22.59
CA GLY A 484 -16.70 13.88 21.66
C GLY A 484 -16.27 13.80 20.20
N GLU A 485 -15.12 13.18 19.91
CA GLU A 485 -14.69 12.93 18.54
C GLU A 485 -15.60 11.90 17.88
N HIS A 486 -15.87 12.08 16.58
CA HIS A 486 -16.73 11.16 15.83
C HIS A 486 -16.43 11.12 14.34
N ALA A 487 -16.81 10.02 13.72
CA ALA A 487 -16.86 9.83 12.27
C ALA A 487 -18.27 9.35 11.89
N ASP A 488 -18.83 9.95 10.86
CA ASP A 488 -20.21 9.76 10.45
C ASP A 488 -20.31 9.12 9.07
N LEU A 489 -21.04 8.00 8.95
CA LEU A 489 -21.51 7.48 7.69
C LEU A 489 -22.99 7.88 7.52
N VAL A 490 -23.29 8.72 6.54
CA VAL A 490 -24.60 9.29 6.31
C VAL A 490 -25.24 8.69 5.07
N TYR A 491 -26.41 8.06 5.22
CA TYR A 491 -27.24 7.54 4.14
C TYR A 491 -28.41 8.46 3.87
N ASP A 492 -28.64 8.86 2.61
CA ASP A 492 -29.74 9.75 2.19
C ASP A 492 -30.77 9.08 1.28
N GLY A 493 -30.66 7.78 1.07
CA GLY A 493 -31.50 7.00 0.16
C GLY A 493 -30.92 6.85 -1.25
N LYS A 494 -29.82 7.51 -1.58
CA LYS A 494 -29.14 7.45 -2.89
C LYS A 494 -27.66 7.23 -2.76
N SER A 495 -27.06 7.75 -1.70
CA SER A 495 -25.61 7.71 -1.47
C SER A 495 -25.30 7.49 0.00
N TYR A 496 -24.05 7.07 0.23
CA TYR A 496 -23.40 7.10 1.51
C TYR A 496 -22.30 8.18 1.48
N VAL A 497 -22.29 9.04 2.49
CA VAL A 497 -21.24 10.04 2.69
C VAL A 497 -20.54 9.73 4.00
N PHE A 498 -19.23 9.48 3.95
CA PHE A 498 -18.41 9.33 5.15
C PHE A 498 -17.68 10.64 5.44
N ASP A 499 -17.91 11.18 6.63
CA ASP A 499 -17.30 12.40 7.12
C ASP A 499 -16.45 12.11 8.35
N ARG A 500 -15.17 12.46 8.29
CA ARG A 500 -14.18 12.28 9.35
C ARG A 500 -13.63 13.60 9.92
N ALA A 501 -14.24 14.73 9.57
CA ALA A 501 -13.74 16.05 9.96
C ALA A 501 -13.62 16.23 11.49
N GLU A 502 -14.46 15.53 12.26
CA GLU A 502 -14.45 15.57 13.73
C GLU A 502 -13.87 14.27 14.35
N SER A 503 -13.09 13.48 13.59
CA SER A 503 -12.65 12.13 14.02
C SER A 503 -11.39 12.10 14.89
N GLY A 504 -10.81 13.25 15.24
CA GLY A 504 -9.59 13.37 16.04
C GLY A 504 -8.55 14.26 15.37
N ILE A 505 -7.32 13.79 15.16
CA ILE A 505 -6.25 14.57 14.52
C ILE A 505 -6.53 14.60 13.01
N VAL A 506 -6.88 15.77 12.50
CA VAL A 506 -7.25 15.99 11.09
C VAL A 506 -6.53 17.18 10.46
N ASP A 507 -5.83 17.97 11.24
CA ASP A 507 -5.24 19.27 10.89
C ASP A 507 -3.83 19.19 10.29
N PHE A 508 -3.26 17.99 10.15
CA PHE A 508 -1.96 17.80 9.51
C PHE A 508 -2.00 18.03 7.98
N SER A 509 -3.20 17.96 7.36
CA SER A 509 -3.41 18.32 5.96
C SER A 509 -4.86 18.76 5.71
N GLN A 510 -5.03 19.83 4.93
CA GLN A 510 -6.37 20.30 4.51
C GLN A 510 -7.10 19.29 3.60
N ASP A 511 -6.38 18.39 2.94
CA ASP A 511 -6.93 17.37 2.06
C ASP A 511 -7.42 16.13 2.83
N PHE A 512 -7.08 16.01 4.14
CA PHE A 512 -7.43 14.84 4.92
C PHE A 512 -8.90 14.80 5.32
N ALA A 513 -9.46 15.92 5.79
CA ALA A 513 -10.83 16.00 6.33
C ALA A 513 -11.95 16.03 5.26
N VAL A 514 -11.60 15.80 4.00
CA VAL A 514 -12.58 15.83 2.89
C VAL A 514 -13.53 14.64 3.00
N PRO A 515 -14.87 14.85 2.96
CA PRO A 515 -15.85 13.75 2.94
C PRO A 515 -15.73 12.88 1.69
N THR A 516 -16.01 11.58 1.83
CA THR A 516 -16.03 10.61 0.74
C THR A 516 -17.44 10.13 0.46
N THR A 517 -17.76 9.84 -0.81
CA THR A 517 -19.12 9.51 -1.23
C THR A 517 -19.16 8.28 -2.10
N ALA A 518 -19.96 7.28 -1.71
CA ALA A 518 -20.28 6.10 -2.52
C ALA A 518 -21.76 6.06 -2.91
N PRO A 519 -22.12 5.48 -4.07
CA PRO A 519 -23.51 5.23 -4.41
C PRO A 519 -24.12 4.20 -3.46
N ALA A 520 -25.37 4.39 -3.05
CA ALA A 520 -26.06 3.38 -2.26
C ALA A 520 -26.55 2.23 -3.13
N SER A 521 -26.65 1.04 -2.54
CA SER A 521 -27.34 -0.10 -3.14
C SER A 521 -28.79 0.26 -3.45
N PRO A 522 -29.35 -0.13 -4.60
CA PRO A 522 -30.77 0.10 -4.95
C PRO A 522 -31.73 -0.71 -4.08
N ALA A 523 -31.25 -1.66 -3.29
CA ALA A 523 -32.07 -2.48 -2.40
C ALA A 523 -32.78 -1.65 -1.32
N ALA A 524 -34.03 -1.97 -1.02
CA ALA A 524 -34.76 -1.31 0.06
C ALA A 524 -34.17 -1.58 1.45
N GLU A 525 -33.58 -2.74 1.64
CA GLU A 525 -32.78 -3.09 2.81
C GLU A 525 -31.31 -2.84 2.50
N GLN A 526 -30.71 -1.95 3.27
CA GLN A 526 -29.27 -1.70 3.18
C GLN A 526 -28.54 -2.67 4.08
N HIS A 527 -27.40 -3.19 3.57
CA HIS A 527 -26.50 -4.07 4.31
C HIS A 527 -25.09 -3.48 4.21
N ILE A 528 -24.52 -3.11 5.32
CA ILE A 528 -23.16 -2.56 5.41
C ILE A 528 -22.32 -3.40 6.37
N ARG A 529 -21.04 -3.55 6.03
CA ARG A 529 -20.01 -4.11 6.91
C ARG A 529 -18.93 -3.05 7.12
N MET A 530 -18.52 -2.85 8.38
CA MET A 530 -17.45 -1.91 8.72
C MET A 530 -16.37 -2.65 9.49
N ILE A 531 -15.12 -2.49 9.07
CA ILE A 531 -13.95 -3.07 9.74
C ILE A 531 -13.16 -1.90 10.34
N LEU A 532 -13.04 -1.90 11.66
CA LEU A 532 -12.38 -0.86 12.44
C LEU A 532 -11.04 -1.38 12.98
N ASP A 533 -9.99 -0.64 12.69
CA ASP A 533 -8.71 -0.71 13.38
C ASP A 533 -8.44 0.62 14.10
N VAL A 534 -7.37 0.73 14.84
CA VAL A 534 -7.06 1.93 15.66
C VAL A 534 -6.95 3.21 14.84
N SER A 535 -6.61 3.11 13.55
CA SER A 535 -6.38 4.25 12.65
C SER A 535 -7.10 4.15 11.30
N SER A 536 -8.07 3.24 11.16
CA SER A 536 -8.81 3.09 9.89
C SER A 536 -10.24 2.61 10.08
N VAL A 537 -11.09 2.96 9.10
CA VAL A 537 -12.45 2.44 8.92
C VAL A 537 -12.59 2.02 7.47
N GLU A 538 -12.67 0.72 7.22
CA GLU A 538 -13.02 0.17 5.91
C GLU A 538 -14.48 -0.25 5.90
N MET A 539 -15.24 0.19 4.89
CA MET A 539 -16.68 0.00 4.78
C MET A 539 -17.02 -0.66 3.47
N PHE A 540 -17.97 -1.58 3.51
CA PHE A 540 -18.38 -2.38 2.36
C PHE A 540 -19.90 -2.51 2.30
N ASP A 541 -20.43 -2.48 1.09
CA ASP A 541 -21.76 -3.03 0.83
C ASP A 541 -21.78 -4.54 1.09
N GLY A 542 -22.86 -5.07 1.63
CA GLY A 542 -22.97 -6.49 1.97
C GLY A 542 -22.92 -7.45 0.77
N LYS A 543 -23.05 -6.93 -0.46
CA LYS A 543 -22.85 -7.65 -1.72
C LYS A 543 -21.58 -7.18 -2.47
N GLY A 544 -20.81 -6.26 -1.86
CA GLY A 544 -19.61 -5.72 -2.46
C GLY A 544 -19.83 -4.70 -3.58
N TRP A 545 -21.01 -4.10 -3.71
CA TRP A 545 -21.28 -3.15 -4.78
C TRP A 545 -20.52 -1.84 -4.65
N TRP A 546 -20.06 -1.52 -3.44
CA TRP A 546 -19.16 -0.42 -3.16
C TRP A 546 -18.27 -0.74 -1.95
N ALA A 547 -17.10 -0.14 -1.92
CA ALA A 547 -16.20 -0.10 -0.79
C ALA A 547 -15.74 1.34 -0.53
N MET A 548 -15.41 1.67 0.71
CA MET A 548 -14.85 2.96 1.12
C MET A 548 -13.78 2.72 2.19
N THR A 549 -12.55 3.09 1.91
CA THR A 549 -11.43 3.01 2.84
C THR A 549 -11.03 4.39 3.31
N ASN A 550 -11.01 4.61 4.62
CA ASN A 550 -10.66 5.90 5.20
C ASN A 550 -9.80 5.74 6.45
N LEU A 551 -8.71 6.48 6.52
CA LEU A 551 -7.91 6.63 7.74
C LEU A 551 -8.64 7.54 8.73
N VAL A 552 -8.45 7.29 10.01
CA VAL A 552 -8.93 8.12 11.14
C VAL A 552 -7.86 8.13 12.23
N TYR A 553 -7.74 9.23 12.96
CA TYR A 553 -6.75 9.37 14.03
C TYR A 553 -7.38 9.90 15.33
N PRO A 554 -8.30 9.13 15.94
CA PRO A 554 -8.97 9.55 17.17
C PRO A 554 -8.00 9.66 18.34
N THR A 555 -8.18 10.69 19.20
CA THR A 555 -7.34 10.89 20.40
C THR A 555 -7.69 9.91 21.52
N ALA A 556 -8.89 9.31 21.48
CA ALA A 556 -9.29 8.14 22.26
C ALA A 556 -10.01 7.15 21.36
N PRO A 557 -9.97 5.84 21.64
CA PRO A 557 -10.67 4.83 20.81
C PRO A 557 -12.17 5.13 20.69
N PHE A 558 -12.76 4.83 19.54
CA PHE A 558 -14.21 4.83 19.40
C PHE A 558 -14.81 3.74 20.29
N THR A 559 -15.78 4.13 21.13
CA THR A 559 -16.37 3.25 22.16
C THR A 559 -17.85 2.97 21.91
N LYS A 560 -18.47 3.62 20.93
CA LYS A 560 -19.89 3.42 20.60
C LYS A 560 -20.17 3.68 19.13
N ILE A 561 -21.21 2.96 18.65
CA ILE A 561 -21.88 3.22 17.39
C ILE A 561 -23.29 3.75 17.69
N GLU A 562 -23.69 4.84 17.07
CA GLU A 562 -25.01 5.44 17.23
C GLU A 562 -25.72 5.55 15.88
N VAL A 563 -26.99 5.17 15.82
CA VAL A 563 -27.83 5.31 14.62
C VAL A 563 -28.88 6.37 14.89
N ILE A 564 -28.85 7.44 14.08
CA ILE A 564 -29.77 8.59 14.16
C ILE A 564 -30.56 8.64 12.83
N SER A 565 -31.86 8.91 12.87
CA SER A 565 -32.67 9.03 11.67
C SER A 565 -33.47 10.32 11.69
N GLU A 566 -33.15 11.24 10.81
CA GLU A 566 -33.89 12.50 10.61
C GLU A 566 -34.95 12.32 9.53
N ASN A 567 -36.03 13.09 9.61
CA ASN A 567 -37.17 13.13 8.67
C ASN A 567 -37.90 11.78 8.50
N GLY A 568 -37.77 10.89 9.47
CA GLY A 568 -38.42 9.58 9.46
C GLY A 568 -37.79 8.61 10.43
N THR A 569 -38.18 7.35 10.34
CA THR A 569 -37.67 6.27 11.19
C THR A 569 -36.73 5.38 10.40
N CYS A 570 -35.66 4.96 11.05
CA CYS A 570 -34.78 3.86 10.63
C CYS A 570 -35.09 2.63 11.48
N ARG A 571 -35.21 1.47 10.84
CA ARG A 571 -35.31 0.18 11.51
C ARG A 571 -34.01 -0.60 11.27
N VAL A 572 -33.19 -0.70 12.29
CA VAL A 572 -32.05 -1.60 12.33
C VAL A 572 -32.59 -3.02 12.59
N LYS A 573 -32.57 -3.86 11.57
CA LYS A 573 -33.05 -5.25 11.65
C LYS A 573 -32.04 -6.15 12.34
N SER A 574 -30.77 -5.90 12.10
CA SER A 574 -29.64 -6.61 12.71
C SER A 574 -28.46 -5.66 12.81
N LEU A 575 -27.86 -5.57 13.97
CA LEU A 575 -26.56 -4.98 14.22
C LEU A 575 -25.75 -6.02 15.00
N LYS A 576 -24.74 -6.60 14.36
CA LYS A 576 -23.79 -7.52 14.97
C LYS A 576 -22.44 -6.85 15.08
N VAL A 577 -21.87 -6.85 16.27
CA VAL A 577 -20.55 -6.27 16.52
C VAL A 577 -19.65 -7.37 17.07
N TYR A 578 -18.66 -7.75 16.30
CA TYR A 578 -17.63 -8.70 16.69
C TYR A 578 -16.44 -7.94 17.23
N ASN A 579 -15.87 -8.39 18.34
CA ASN A 579 -14.56 -7.95 18.78
C ASN A 579 -13.51 -8.62 17.90
N LEU A 580 -12.54 -7.83 17.42
CA LEU A 580 -11.39 -8.38 16.71
C LEU A 580 -10.18 -8.42 17.63
N SER A 581 -9.36 -9.46 17.49
CA SER A 581 -8.06 -9.57 18.18
C SER A 581 -7.10 -10.33 17.28
N GLN A 582 -5.87 -9.87 17.20
CA GLN A 582 -4.78 -10.69 16.66
C GLN A 582 -4.52 -11.85 17.64
N ASN A 583 -4.38 -13.07 17.14
CA ASN A 583 -4.10 -14.25 17.95
C ASN A 583 -2.65 -14.30 18.44
#